data_75e42ab684c8e68242fd3c2c7766acee
#
_entry.id   75e42ab684c8e68242fd3c2c7766acee
#
_cell.length_a   1.000
_cell.length_b   1.000
_cell.length_c   1.000
_cell.angle_alpha   90.00
_cell.angle_beta   90.00
_cell.angle_gamma   90.00
#
_symmetry.space_group_name_H-M   'P 1'
#
loop_
_entity.id
_entity.type
_entity.pdbx_description
1 polymer ?
#
loop_
_entity_poly.entity_id
_entity_poly.type
_entity_poly.pdbx_seq_one_letter_code
_entity_poly.pdbx_strand_id
1 'polypeptide(L)'
;FLPDFFYGLEEVELAYRIIDGGWAIRYEPDIVSEELEHPAGRRPKRDVQTDRLANKYIISYLRMPQPWLLINMIAFTPYLLYFAGGEASVGRAVRQFATWLRKADRPRRRPIGKAATRYIRACGGSTWR
;
A
#
# COMPACT_ATOMS: atom_id res chain seq x y z
N PHE A 1 7.49 -10.01 -1.80
CA PHE A 1 6.42 -9.14 -2.32
C PHE A 1 5.25 -9.97 -2.82
N LEU A 2 4.04 -9.38 -2.87
CA LEU A 2 2.90 -10.03 -3.49
C LEU A 2 3.05 -9.96 -5.02
N PRO A 3 2.85 -11.07 -5.74
CA PRO A 3 3.09 -11.12 -7.19
C PRO A 3 2.19 -10.20 -8.02
N ASP A 4 1.05 -9.81 -7.46
CA ASP A 4 0.07 -8.94 -8.12
C ASP A 4 0.36 -7.44 -7.93
N PHE A 5 1.36 -7.08 -7.14
CA PHE A 5 1.71 -5.68 -6.91
C PHE A 5 2.61 -5.17 -8.03
N PHE A 6 2.01 -4.39 -8.90
CA PHE A 6 2.72 -3.64 -9.92
C PHE A 6 2.91 -2.20 -9.46
N TYR A 7 4.14 -1.83 -9.14
CA TYR A 7 4.59 -0.46 -8.94
C TYR A 7 3.95 0.31 -7.76
N GLY A 8 4.61 0.25 -6.64
CA GLY A 8 4.41 1.14 -5.50
C GLY A 8 3.52 0.59 -4.39
N LEU A 9 3.93 0.89 -3.19
CA LEU A 9 3.37 0.46 -1.91
C LEU A 9 3.62 -1.02 -1.56
N GLU A 10 4.39 -1.75 -2.35
CA GLU A 10 4.81 -3.13 -2.05
C GLU A 10 5.60 -3.21 -0.75
N GLU A 11 6.43 -2.20 -0.47
CA GLU A 11 7.20 -2.09 0.76
C GLU A 11 6.27 -1.90 1.98
N VAL A 12 5.19 -1.16 1.79
CA VAL A 12 4.20 -0.92 2.85
C VAL A 12 3.49 -2.21 3.25
N GLU A 13 3.11 -3.03 2.27
CA GLU A 13 2.51 -4.34 2.52
C GLU A 13 3.50 -5.27 3.24
N LEU A 14 4.74 -5.29 2.77
CA LEU A 14 5.81 -6.07 3.40
C LEU A 14 6.06 -5.60 4.84
N ALA A 15 6.13 -4.28 5.07
CA ALA A 15 6.32 -3.71 6.40
C ALA A 15 5.21 -4.14 7.38
N TYR A 16 3.96 -4.16 6.95
CA TYR A 16 2.86 -4.67 7.78
C TYR A 16 3.05 -6.14 8.15
N ARG A 17 3.54 -6.99 7.24
CA ARG A 17 3.82 -8.40 7.56
C ARG A 17 4.97 -8.58 8.53
N ILE A 18 6.04 -7.82 8.34
CA ILE A 18 7.21 -7.84 9.22
C ILE A 18 6.81 -7.47 10.65
N ILE A 19 6.10 -6.35 10.80
CA ILE A 19 5.66 -5.86 12.11
C ILE A 19 4.63 -6.80 12.75
N ASP A 20 3.67 -7.33 11.98
CA ASP A 20 2.67 -8.28 12.48
C ASP A 20 3.29 -9.63 12.87
N GLY A 21 4.43 -9.97 12.27
CA GLY A 21 5.27 -11.11 12.65
C GLY A 21 6.10 -10.90 13.92
N GLY A 22 6.01 -9.73 14.56
CA GLY A 22 6.75 -9.40 15.79
C GLY A 22 8.16 -8.84 15.55
N TRP A 23 8.50 -8.53 14.30
CA TRP A 23 9.78 -7.94 13.94
C TRP A 23 9.71 -6.41 13.93
N ALA A 24 10.85 -5.76 14.13
CA ALA A 24 11.01 -4.30 14.00
C ALA A 24 11.65 -3.96 12.65
N ILE A 25 11.31 -2.78 12.14
CA ILE A 25 11.97 -2.16 10.99
C ILE A 25 12.79 -1.00 11.54
N ARG A 26 14.11 -1.03 11.28
CA ARG A 26 15.03 0.03 11.69
C ARG A 26 15.55 0.74 10.46
N TYR A 27 15.53 2.06 10.51
CA TYR A 27 16.26 2.88 9.57
C TYR A 27 17.73 2.92 10.00
N GLU A 28 18.65 2.62 9.08
CA GLU A 28 20.09 2.67 9.31
C GLU A 28 20.71 3.67 8.34
N PRO A 29 21.09 4.85 8.82
CA PRO A 29 21.58 5.94 7.95
C PRO A 29 22.93 5.64 7.29
N ASP A 30 23.70 4.70 7.85
CA ASP A 30 25.00 4.32 7.28
C ASP A 30 24.88 3.36 6.09
N ILE A 31 23.69 2.80 5.87
CA ILE A 31 23.42 1.95 4.70
C ILE A 31 22.87 2.82 3.58
N VAL A 32 23.74 3.14 2.63
CA VAL A 32 23.38 3.94 1.45
C VAL A 32 23.17 3.00 0.26
N SER A 33 22.03 3.13 -0.41
CA SER A 33 21.74 2.47 -1.68
C SER A 33 21.52 3.51 -2.77
N GLU A 34 22.09 3.30 -3.93
CA GLU A 34 21.88 4.14 -5.10
C GLU A 34 20.85 3.48 -6.02
N GLU A 35 19.75 4.16 -6.29
CA GLU A 35 18.75 3.69 -7.24
C GLU A 35 19.09 4.19 -8.65
N LEU A 36 19.51 3.28 -9.52
CA LEU A 36 19.83 3.59 -10.91
C LEU A 36 18.56 3.56 -11.77
N GLU A 37 17.92 4.71 -11.87
CA GLU A 37 16.74 4.86 -12.74
C GLU A 37 17.14 4.99 -14.22
N HIS A 38 16.57 4.14 -15.08
CA HIS A 38 16.71 4.26 -16.53
C HIS A 38 15.51 5.03 -17.12
N PRO A 39 15.72 6.15 -17.84
CA PRO A 39 14.64 6.98 -18.37
C PRO A 39 13.62 6.24 -19.24
N ALA A 40 14.09 5.26 -20.03
CA ALA A 40 13.24 4.45 -20.92
C ALA A 40 12.31 3.49 -20.17
N GLY A 41 12.53 3.24 -18.86
CA GLY A 41 11.68 2.38 -18.05
C GLY A 41 10.53 3.12 -17.35
N ARG A 42 10.43 4.43 -17.49
CA ARG A 42 9.41 5.22 -16.77
C ARG A 42 8.02 5.03 -17.37
N ARG A 43 7.11 4.53 -16.56
CA ARG A 43 5.69 4.45 -16.90
C ARG A 43 5.03 5.82 -16.82
N PRO A 44 3.94 6.10 -17.59
CA PRO A 44 3.19 7.34 -17.47
C PRO A 44 2.75 7.56 -16.02
N LYS A 45 2.89 8.79 -15.52
CA LYS A 45 2.57 9.16 -14.12
C LYS A 45 1.13 8.77 -13.75
N ARG A 46 0.18 8.96 -14.68
CA ARG A 46 -1.22 8.55 -14.49
C ARG A 46 -1.37 7.06 -14.18
N ASP A 47 -0.61 6.21 -14.88
CA ASP A 47 -0.68 4.75 -14.67
C ASP A 47 -0.11 4.38 -13.32
N VAL A 48 1.05 4.93 -12.97
CA VAL A 48 1.70 4.73 -11.68
C VAL A 48 0.78 5.14 -10.52
N GLN A 49 0.15 6.32 -10.60
CA GLN A 49 -0.74 6.79 -9.54
C GLN A 49 -2.03 5.97 -9.46
N THR A 50 -2.53 5.49 -10.60
CA THR A 50 -3.70 4.59 -10.64
C THR A 50 -3.38 3.24 -9.99
N ASP A 51 -2.22 2.67 -10.30
CA ASP A 51 -1.78 1.40 -9.70
C ASP A 51 -1.52 1.55 -8.19
N ARG A 52 -0.91 2.65 -7.75
CA ARG A 52 -0.76 2.98 -6.32
C ARG A 52 -2.10 3.03 -5.60
N LEU A 53 -3.13 3.62 -6.21
CA LEU A 53 -4.46 3.65 -5.62
C LEU A 53 -5.07 2.25 -5.52
N ALA A 54 -4.98 1.44 -6.57
CA ALA A 54 -5.44 0.06 -6.55
C ALA A 54 -4.70 -0.78 -5.51
N ASN A 55 -3.37 -0.66 -5.44
CA ASN A 55 -2.54 -1.34 -4.46
C ASN A 55 -2.92 -0.92 -3.02
N LYS A 56 -3.20 0.37 -2.79
CA LYS A 56 -3.67 0.84 -1.48
C LYS A 56 -4.99 0.19 -1.08
N TYR A 57 -5.93 0.01 -2.01
CA TYR A 57 -7.18 -0.71 -1.73
C TYR A 57 -6.92 -2.17 -1.36
N ILE A 58 -6.03 -2.84 -2.09
CA ILE A 58 -5.64 -4.24 -1.80
C ILE A 58 -4.99 -4.35 -0.42
N ILE A 59 -4.03 -3.47 -0.10
CA ILE A 59 -3.36 -3.44 1.21
C ILE A 59 -4.38 -3.19 2.33
N SER A 60 -5.25 -2.20 2.14
CA SER A 60 -6.29 -1.88 3.13
C SER A 60 -7.19 -3.09 3.37
N TYR A 61 -7.62 -3.77 2.32
CA TYR A 61 -8.41 -4.99 2.44
C TYR A 61 -7.66 -6.09 3.18
N LEU A 62 -6.40 -6.34 2.83
CA LEU A 62 -5.61 -7.44 3.40
C LEU A 62 -5.20 -7.17 4.85
N ARG A 63 -4.76 -5.93 5.16
CA ARG A 63 -3.99 -5.63 6.36
C ARG A 63 -4.70 -4.74 7.37
N MET A 64 -5.73 -3.97 6.96
CA MET A 64 -6.40 -3.08 7.90
C MET A 64 -7.50 -3.79 8.68
N PRO A 65 -7.48 -3.72 10.03
CA PRO A 65 -8.63 -4.13 10.85
C PRO A 65 -9.80 -3.16 10.67
N GLN A 66 -11.02 -3.63 10.98
CA GLN A 66 -12.19 -2.77 11.06
C GLN A 66 -12.08 -1.84 12.30
N PRO A 67 -12.51 -0.56 12.25
CA PRO A 67 -13.11 0.13 11.10
C PRO A 67 -12.09 0.77 10.13
N TRP A 68 -10.80 0.61 10.39
CA TRP A 68 -9.71 1.27 9.64
C TRP A 68 -9.68 0.92 8.15
N LEU A 69 -10.19 -0.26 7.78
CA LEU A 69 -10.34 -0.65 6.38
C LEU A 69 -11.09 0.41 5.57
N LEU A 70 -12.32 0.75 6.01
CA LEU A 70 -13.16 1.71 5.29
C LEU A 70 -12.57 3.13 5.34
N ILE A 71 -12.07 3.54 6.51
CA ILE A 71 -11.44 4.85 6.68
C ILE A 71 -10.24 4.99 5.73
N ASN A 72 -9.39 3.98 5.61
CA ASN A 72 -8.27 3.99 4.68
C ASN A 72 -8.73 4.13 3.23
N MET A 73 -9.73 3.36 2.81
CA MET A 73 -10.21 3.40 1.43
C MET A 73 -10.85 4.76 1.09
N ILE A 74 -11.62 5.32 2.01
CA ILE A 74 -12.31 6.60 1.80
C ILE A 74 -11.33 7.77 1.89
N ALA A 75 -10.53 7.84 2.94
CA ALA A 75 -9.64 8.99 3.19
C ALA A 75 -8.44 9.04 2.24
N PHE A 76 -7.90 7.88 1.85
CA PHE A 76 -6.73 7.85 0.98
C PHE A 76 -7.05 8.25 -0.47
N THR A 77 -8.26 8.02 -0.94
CA THR A 77 -8.65 8.38 -2.31
C THR A 77 -8.51 9.88 -2.59
N PRO A 78 -9.13 10.80 -1.82
CA PRO A 78 -8.95 12.23 -2.04
C PRO A 78 -7.52 12.71 -1.76
N TYR A 79 -6.85 12.13 -0.78
CA TYR A 79 -5.44 12.41 -0.51
C TYR A 79 -4.57 12.11 -1.73
N LEU A 80 -4.67 10.90 -2.30
CA LEU A 80 -3.90 10.54 -3.48
C LEU A 80 -4.25 11.41 -4.68
N LEU A 81 -5.53 11.72 -4.91
CA LEU A 81 -5.95 12.58 -6.01
C LEU A 81 -5.37 13.99 -5.88
N TYR A 82 -5.33 14.54 -4.68
CA TYR A 82 -4.71 15.84 -4.42
C TYR A 82 -3.22 15.82 -4.75
N PHE A 83 -2.45 14.87 -4.21
CA PHE A 83 -1.00 14.78 -4.43
C PHE A 83 -0.62 14.31 -5.84
N ALA A 84 -1.48 13.55 -6.50
CA ALA A 84 -1.28 13.13 -7.89
C ALA A 84 -1.68 14.21 -8.91
N GLY A 85 -2.13 15.40 -8.45
CA GLY A 85 -2.63 16.44 -9.34
C GLY A 85 -3.86 16.02 -10.14
N GLY A 86 -4.69 15.12 -9.63
CA GLY A 86 -5.88 14.59 -10.30
C GLY A 86 -5.61 13.56 -11.41
N GLU A 87 -4.37 13.16 -11.63
CA GLU A 87 -4.01 12.26 -12.74
C GLU A 87 -4.46 10.81 -12.55
N ALA A 88 -4.69 10.35 -11.30
CA ALA A 88 -5.09 8.97 -11.05
C ALA A 88 -6.53 8.69 -11.50
N SER A 89 -6.75 7.55 -12.16
CA SER A 89 -8.08 7.09 -12.55
C SER A 89 -8.71 6.24 -11.45
N VAL A 90 -9.59 6.83 -10.63
CA VAL A 90 -10.30 6.12 -9.55
C VAL A 90 -11.12 4.95 -10.11
N GLY A 91 -11.86 5.16 -11.20
CA GLY A 91 -12.67 4.10 -11.82
C GLY A 91 -11.82 2.91 -12.27
N ARG A 92 -10.61 3.16 -12.81
CA ARG A 92 -9.68 2.09 -13.20
C ARG A 92 -9.11 1.39 -11.96
N ALA A 93 -8.73 2.12 -10.93
CA ALA A 93 -8.22 1.55 -9.69
C ALA A 93 -9.26 0.67 -8.98
N VAL A 94 -10.51 1.12 -8.90
CA VAL A 94 -11.62 0.32 -8.35
C VAL A 94 -11.85 -0.95 -9.17
N ARG A 95 -11.79 -0.85 -10.51
CA ARG A 95 -11.93 -2.01 -11.39
C ARG A 95 -10.79 -3.01 -11.18
N GLN A 96 -9.56 -2.54 -11.09
CA GLN A 96 -8.39 -3.37 -10.80
C GLN A 96 -8.55 -4.09 -9.46
N PHE A 97 -8.97 -3.38 -8.41
CA PHE A 97 -9.25 -3.95 -7.10
C PHE A 97 -10.37 -5.00 -7.15
N ALA A 98 -11.48 -4.69 -7.84
CA ALA A 98 -12.59 -5.63 -8.01
C ALA A 98 -12.18 -6.90 -8.79
N THR A 99 -11.35 -6.74 -9.81
CA THR A 99 -10.78 -7.87 -10.56
C THR A 99 -9.88 -8.71 -9.66
N TRP A 100 -9.02 -8.06 -8.87
CA TRP A 100 -8.17 -8.75 -7.91
C TRP A 100 -8.98 -9.53 -6.86
N LEU A 101 -10.07 -8.97 -6.34
CA LEU A 101 -10.96 -9.65 -5.39
C LEU A 101 -11.58 -10.94 -5.95
N ARG A 102 -11.71 -11.05 -7.26
CA ARG A 102 -12.29 -12.24 -7.93
C ARG A 102 -11.26 -13.34 -8.21
N LYS A 103 -9.97 -13.07 -8.03
CA LYS A 103 -8.93 -14.10 -8.23
C LYS A 103 -9.07 -15.21 -7.21
N ALA A 104 -9.02 -16.45 -7.67
CA ALA A 104 -9.14 -17.64 -6.82
C ALA A 104 -7.89 -17.84 -5.93
N ASP A 105 -6.73 -17.46 -6.46
CA ASP A 105 -5.40 -17.58 -5.83
C ASP A 105 -4.99 -16.36 -5.00
N ARG A 106 -5.89 -15.37 -4.83
CA ARG A 106 -5.55 -14.19 -4.04
C ARG A 106 -5.21 -14.55 -2.60
N PRO A 107 -4.29 -13.82 -1.96
CA PRO A 107 -3.97 -14.01 -0.55
C PRO A 107 -5.21 -13.86 0.33
N ARG A 108 -5.30 -14.69 1.37
CA ARG A 108 -6.36 -14.55 2.37
C ARG A 108 -6.20 -13.25 3.14
N ARG A 109 -7.32 -12.61 3.45
CA ARG A 109 -7.35 -11.44 4.30
C ARG A 109 -6.77 -11.77 5.68
N ARG A 110 -5.71 -11.05 6.07
CA ARG A 110 -5.03 -11.18 7.36
C ARG A 110 -4.73 -9.79 7.91
N PRO A 111 -5.69 -9.17 8.61
CA PRO A 111 -5.48 -7.87 9.23
C PRO A 111 -4.38 -7.93 10.28
N ILE A 112 -3.63 -6.84 10.43
CA ILE A 112 -2.61 -6.72 11.47
C ILE A 112 -3.23 -6.74 12.87
N GLY A 113 -2.52 -7.37 13.79
CA GLY A 113 -2.96 -7.50 15.18
C GLY A 113 -2.87 -6.20 15.98
N LYS A 114 -3.45 -6.23 17.18
CA LYS A 114 -3.42 -5.07 18.11
C LYS A 114 -2.00 -4.69 18.52
N ALA A 115 -1.08 -5.67 18.65
CA ALA A 115 0.32 -5.43 18.99
C ALA A 115 1.02 -4.65 17.88
N ALA A 116 0.88 -5.08 16.63
CA ALA A 116 1.42 -4.39 15.46
C ALA A 116 0.86 -2.96 15.33
N THR A 117 -0.45 -2.80 15.53
CA THR A 117 -1.10 -1.48 15.51
C THR A 117 -0.52 -0.53 16.58
N ARG A 118 -0.29 -1.04 17.79
CA ARG A 118 0.32 -0.25 18.90
C ARG A 118 1.76 0.13 18.57
N TYR A 119 2.54 -0.82 18.02
CA TYR A 119 3.91 -0.57 17.62
C TYR A 119 3.99 0.53 16.55
N ILE A 120 3.19 0.44 15.48
CA ILE A 120 3.15 1.44 14.41
C ILE A 120 2.85 2.84 14.98
N ARG A 121 1.88 2.95 15.89
CA ARG A 121 1.54 4.23 16.54
C ARG A 121 2.65 4.74 17.44
N ALA A 122 3.30 3.88 18.21
CA ALA A 122 4.43 4.25 19.06
C ALA A 122 5.62 4.80 18.27
N CYS A 123 5.79 4.33 17.02
CA CYS A 123 6.79 4.85 16.08
C CYS A 123 6.33 6.09 15.30
N GLY A 124 5.22 6.72 15.69
CA GLY A 124 4.68 7.90 15.00
C GLY A 124 3.94 7.57 13.69
N GLY A 125 3.76 6.29 13.37
CA GLY A 125 3.01 5.85 12.21
C GLY A 125 1.50 5.97 12.39
N SER A 126 0.79 5.97 11.28
CA SER A 126 -0.67 6.07 11.26
C SER A 126 -1.26 4.85 10.53
N THR A 127 -2.28 4.25 11.12
CA THR A 127 -3.01 3.12 10.51
C THR A 127 -4.13 3.56 9.56
N TRP A 128 -4.34 4.85 9.40
CA TRP A 128 -5.39 5.41 8.53
C TRP A 128 -4.85 6.21 7.32
N ARG A 129 -3.53 6.38 7.23
CA ARG A 129 -2.84 6.99 6.07
C ARG A 129 -2.21 5.94 5.18
#